data_f8097bbde34b153b95705240af9593dc
#
_entry.id   f8097bbde34b153b95705240af9593dc
#
_cell.length_a   1.000
_cell.length_b   1.000
_cell.length_c   1.000
_cell.angle_alpha   90.00
_cell.angle_beta   90.00
_cell.angle_gamma   90.00
#
_symmetry.space_group_name_H-M   'P 1'
#
loop_
_entity.id
_entity.type
_entity.pdbx_description
1 polymer ?
#
loop_
_entity_poly.entity_id
_entity_poly.type
_entity_poly.pdbx_seq_one_letter_code
_entity_poly.pdbx_strand_id
1 'polypeptide(L)'
;MAKSLKIAGMERWPDYRRGSLTISQILTSQVDNCSFAIKGAKPLEGSEVIIEDSALTEPRLFAGTIDRVELVNYKAPLVWKVDCQDYTLQMDKKLVVETYLGLSADAIVRDILLKYCPGFSAAGVASGAPVIESTGTEFNYKMPSECMKWLCDYIGWQWYVDYYKVVHFFDPAQMGTVAPMTLQPGGRFSNFKVSIDHQGLRNRVYVLGGSMLSDPQTIEWKADGAARIWVLPWVPNECSLQVGGTVQNVGVEGVDE
;
A
#
# COMPACT_ATOMS: atom_id res chain seq x y z
N MET A 1 10.56 5.13 36.43
CA MET A 1 10.14 5.06 35.02
C MET A 1 11.30 4.40 34.27
N ALA A 2 11.10 3.18 33.85
CA ALA A 2 12.15 2.43 33.20
C ALA A 2 12.00 2.51 31.67
N LYS A 3 12.97 3.14 31.03
CA LYS A 3 13.14 3.05 29.57
C LYS A 3 14.00 1.84 29.26
N SER A 4 13.68 1.16 28.19
CA SER A 4 14.36 -0.06 27.72
C SER A 4 14.69 0.07 26.24
N LEU A 5 15.88 -0.37 25.88
CA LEU A 5 16.33 -0.55 24.50
C LEU A 5 16.87 -1.98 24.39
N LYS A 6 16.14 -2.83 23.70
CA LYS A 6 16.56 -4.21 23.47
C LYS A 6 17.02 -4.38 22.03
N ILE A 7 18.18 -5.04 21.85
CA ILE A 7 18.71 -5.43 20.54
C ILE A 7 18.93 -6.93 20.57
N ALA A 8 18.30 -7.66 19.65
CA ALA A 8 18.29 -9.14 19.63
C ALA A 8 17.89 -9.74 20.99
N GLY A 9 16.89 -9.13 21.66
CA GLY A 9 16.42 -9.54 22.97
C GLY A 9 17.29 -9.13 24.17
N MET A 10 18.48 -8.58 23.95
CA MET A 10 19.40 -8.15 25.02
C MET A 10 19.19 -6.67 25.36
N GLU A 11 19.13 -6.36 26.66
CA GLU A 11 19.01 -4.97 27.16
C GLU A 11 20.29 -4.19 26.88
N ARG A 12 20.16 -3.08 26.15
CA ARG A 12 21.27 -2.20 25.74
C ARG A 12 21.05 -0.73 26.13
N TRP A 13 20.05 -0.43 26.98
CA TRP A 13 19.80 0.91 27.47
C TRP A 13 21.00 1.54 28.19
N PRO A 14 21.82 0.79 28.98
CA PRO A 14 23.03 1.35 29.59
C PRO A 14 24.07 1.85 28.59
N ASP A 15 24.11 1.24 27.40
CA ASP A 15 25.06 1.60 26.34
C ASP A 15 24.52 2.74 25.46
N TYR A 16 23.25 3.08 25.60
CA TYR A 16 22.58 4.11 24.80
C TYR A 16 23.22 5.49 25.03
N ARG A 17 23.53 6.22 23.95
CA ARG A 17 23.97 7.60 24.03
C ARG A 17 22.78 8.53 24.15
N ARG A 18 22.64 9.16 25.31
CA ARG A 18 21.52 10.07 25.59
C ARG A 18 21.41 11.19 24.53
N GLY A 19 20.17 11.47 24.12
CA GLY A 19 19.86 12.52 23.15
C GLY A 19 20.12 12.16 21.69
N SER A 20 20.49 10.91 21.39
CA SER A 20 20.69 10.45 20.01
C SER A 20 19.48 9.75 19.39
N LEU A 21 18.44 9.47 20.17
CA LEU A 21 17.24 8.78 19.67
C LEU A 21 16.37 9.74 18.89
N THR A 22 16.11 9.37 17.66
CA THR A 22 15.12 10.00 16.78
C THR A 22 14.21 8.93 16.24
N ILE A 23 12.92 9.10 16.40
CA ILE A 23 11.89 8.23 15.80
C ILE A 23 11.06 9.11 14.88
N SER A 24 10.97 8.73 13.63
CA SER A 24 10.12 9.37 12.61
C SER A 24 8.99 8.42 12.28
N GLN A 25 7.80 8.78 12.71
CA GLN A 25 6.57 8.03 12.43
C GLN A 25 5.80 8.73 11.33
N ILE A 26 5.41 7.96 10.34
CA ILE A 26 4.65 8.45 9.19
C ILE A 26 3.29 7.75 9.20
N LEU A 27 2.24 8.54 9.35
CA LEU A 27 0.89 8.01 9.31
C LEU A 27 0.61 7.46 7.92
N THR A 28 0.22 6.19 7.88
CA THR A 28 -0.22 5.44 6.71
C THR A 28 0.86 5.03 5.68
N SER A 29 0.87 3.74 5.37
CA SER A 29 1.54 3.07 4.24
C SER A 29 3.04 3.36 4.01
N GLN A 30 3.75 3.94 4.96
CA GLN A 30 5.19 4.18 4.88
C GLN A 30 5.93 3.55 6.06
N VAL A 31 7.20 3.26 5.84
CA VAL A 31 8.07 2.65 6.85
C VAL A 31 8.46 3.70 7.88
N ASP A 32 8.23 3.41 9.16
CA ASP A 32 8.75 4.21 10.25
C ASP A 32 10.25 4.00 10.40
N ASN A 33 10.95 5.08 10.68
CA ASN A 33 12.40 5.05 10.83
C ASN A 33 12.80 5.42 12.25
N CYS A 34 13.81 4.73 12.76
CA CYS A 34 14.41 5.05 14.05
C CYS A 34 15.92 5.11 13.92
N SER A 35 16.54 6.13 14.48
CA SER A 35 18.00 6.20 14.60
C SER A 35 18.42 6.52 16.02
N PHE A 36 19.51 5.88 16.46
CA PHE A 36 20.13 6.12 17.75
C PHE A 36 21.61 5.78 17.73
N ALA A 37 22.34 6.16 18.79
CA ALA A 37 23.73 5.80 18.96
C ALA A 37 23.94 4.98 20.22
N ILE A 38 24.80 3.95 20.14
CA ILE A 38 25.19 3.11 21.26
C ILE A 38 26.70 3.02 21.39
N LYS A 39 27.18 2.75 22.60
CA LYS A 39 28.59 2.55 22.92
C LYS A 39 28.93 1.06 22.99
N GLY A 40 30.17 0.75 22.74
CA GLY A 40 30.72 -0.61 22.96
C GLY A 40 30.67 -1.51 21.75
N ALA A 41 30.15 -2.73 21.89
CA ALA A 41 30.12 -3.72 20.83
C ALA A 41 29.19 -3.33 19.66
N LYS A 42 29.65 -3.56 18.43
CA LYS A 42 28.85 -3.35 17.21
C LYS A 42 27.60 -4.23 17.25
N PRO A 43 26.39 -3.66 17.07
CA PRO A 43 25.20 -4.47 16.84
C PRO A 43 25.24 -5.12 15.47
N LEU A 44 24.55 -6.26 15.35
CA LEU A 44 24.47 -6.98 14.09
C LEU A 44 23.31 -6.42 13.26
N GLU A 45 23.54 -6.15 11.99
CA GLU A 45 22.54 -5.76 11.03
C GLU A 45 21.47 -6.87 10.91
N GLY A 46 20.20 -6.50 10.71
CA GLY A 46 19.06 -7.42 10.70
C GLY A 46 18.55 -7.85 12.09
N SER A 47 19.24 -7.47 13.18
CA SER A 47 18.76 -7.72 14.54
C SER A 47 17.50 -6.94 14.84
N GLU A 48 16.59 -7.55 15.60
CA GLU A 48 15.38 -6.88 16.10
C GLU A 48 15.75 -5.83 17.15
N VAL A 49 15.10 -4.68 17.06
CA VAL A 49 15.22 -3.58 18.02
C VAL A 49 13.84 -3.29 18.60
N ILE A 50 13.75 -3.18 19.91
CA ILE A 50 12.55 -2.80 20.63
C ILE A 50 12.91 -1.67 21.60
N ILE A 51 12.18 -0.56 21.51
CA ILE A 51 12.34 0.59 22.39
C ILE A 51 11.02 0.81 23.14
N GLU A 52 11.10 0.80 24.47
CA GLU A 52 9.93 0.89 25.35
C GLU A 52 10.11 1.98 26.41
N ASP A 53 9.00 2.60 26.78
CA ASP A 53 8.90 3.49 27.96
C ASP A 53 7.70 3.04 28.81
N SER A 54 7.97 2.41 29.93
CA SER A 54 6.94 1.90 30.84
C SER A 54 6.07 2.96 31.50
N ALA A 55 6.36 4.23 31.26
CA ALA A 55 5.55 5.34 31.77
C ALA A 55 4.35 5.66 30.86
N LEU A 56 4.32 5.12 29.65
CA LEU A 56 3.27 5.37 28.67
C LEU A 56 2.20 4.27 28.70
N THR A 57 0.99 4.63 28.35
CA THR A 57 -0.13 3.68 28.18
C THR A 57 0.19 2.65 27.11
N GLU A 58 0.77 3.13 25.99
CA GLU A 58 1.36 2.29 24.97
C GLU A 58 2.88 2.33 25.15
N PRO A 59 3.46 1.32 25.79
CA PRO A 59 4.86 1.37 26.20
C PRO A 59 5.85 1.28 25.03
N ARG A 60 5.45 0.69 23.90
CA ARG A 60 6.33 0.46 22.76
C ARG A 60 6.41 1.71 21.88
N LEU A 61 7.55 2.40 21.96
CA LEU A 61 7.84 3.59 21.17
C LEU A 61 8.27 3.26 19.74
N PHE A 62 8.98 2.15 19.58
CA PHE A 62 9.44 1.66 18.29
C PHE A 62 9.76 0.17 18.38
N ALA A 63 9.47 -0.55 17.31
CA ALA A 63 10.00 -1.89 17.09
C ALA A 63 10.21 -2.14 15.61
N GLY A 64 11.33 -2.79 15.29
CA GLY A 64 11.72 -3.05 13.91
C GLY A 64 13.03 -3.79 13.83
N THR A 65 13.76 -3.61 12.74
CA THR A 65 15.07 -4.25 12.51
C THR A 65 16.12 -3.22 12.17
N ILE A 66 17.36 -3.55 12.53
CA ILE A 66 18.53 -2.75 12.16
C ILE A 66 18.76 -2.89 10.65
N ASP A 67 18.70 -1.77 9.95
CA ASP A 67 19.03 -1.67 8.54
C ASP A 67 20.53 -1.39 8.34
N ARG A 68 21.06 -0.42 9.10
CA ARG A 68 22.42 0.06 8.93
C ARG A 68 23.11 0.36 10.25
N VAL A 69 24.42 0.06 10.31
CA VAL A 69 25.28 0.38 11.46
C VAL A 69 26.55 1.09 10.98
N GLU A 70 26.79 2.29 11.50
CA GLU A 70 27.94 3.12 11.17
C GLU A 70 28.80 3.39 12.40
N LEU A 71 30.11 3.31 12.26
CA LEU A 71 31.05 3.72 13.30
C LEU A 71 31.25 5.24 13.27
N VAL A 72 30.79 5.91 14.32
CA VAL A 72 30.85 7.38 14.42
C VAL A 72 32.10 7.85 15.17
N ASN A 73 32.57 7.07 16.15
CA ASN A 73 33.75 7.42 16.94
C ASN A 73 34.72 6.24 17.03
N TYR A 74 35.95 6.45 16.55
CA TYR A 74 37.04 5.47 16.56
C TYR A 74 37.84 5.41 17.87
N LYS A 75 37.57 6.38 18.80
CA LYS A 75 38.25 6.36 20.12
C LYS A 75 37.37 5.58 21.10
N ALA A 76 38.02 4.86 22.00
CA ALA A 76 37.32 4.11 23.04
C ALA A 76 36.56 5.05 24.02
N PRO A 77 35.29 4.74 24.38
CA PRO A 77 34.51 3.63 23.84
C PRO A 77 34.06 3.89 22.42
N LEU A 78 34.04 2.86 21.57
CA LEU A 78 33.51 2.93 20.22
C LEU A 78 32.04 3.35 20.28
N VAL A 79 31.63 4.19 19.34
CA VAL A 79 30.23 4.65 19.23
C VAL A 79 29.70 4.31 17.84
N TRP A 80 28.59 3.58 17.82
CA TRP A 80 27.91 3.13 16.63
C TRP A 80 26.60 3.89 16.46
N LYS A 81 26.37 4.48 15.30
CA LYS A 81 25.07 4.96 14.87
C LYS A 81 24.31 3.78 14.27
N VAL A 82 23.08 3.61 14.70
CA VAL A 82 22.21 2.52 14.30
C VAL A 82 20.97 3.13 13.65
N ASP A 83 20.73 2.78 12.41
CA ASP A 83 19.51 3.15 11.68
C ASP A 83 18.64 1.91 11.56
N CYS A 84 17.36 2.05 11.92
CA CYS A 84 16.38 0.96 11.98
C CYS A 84 15.15 1.33 11.17
N GLN A 85 14.51 0.30 10.65
CA GLN A 85 13.21 0.37 9.98
C GLN A 85 12.22 -0.52 10.71
N ASP A 86 10.94 -0.15 10.68
CA ASP A 86 9.88 -0.91 11.32
C ASP A 86 9.62 -2.25 10.63
N TYR A 87 8.60 -2.96 11.10
CA TYR A 87 8.27 -4.28 10.56
C TYR A 87 7.64 -4.24 9.16
N THR A 88 7.21 -3.10 8.66
CA THR A 88 6.55 -2.98 7.35
C THR A 88 7.44 -3.54 6.24
N LEU A 89 8.76 -3.29 6.30
CA LEU A 89 9.70 -3.84 5.32
C LEU A 89 9.76 -5.38 5.36
N GLN A 90 9.48 -6.00 6.50
CA GLN A 90 9.52 -7.46 6.61
C GLN A 90 8.34 -8.15 5.89
N MET A 91 7.25 -7.44 5.62
CA MET A 91 6.11 -7.96 4.86
C MET A 91 6.50 -8.29 3.41
N ASP A 92 7.39 -7.52 2.84
CA ASP A 92 7.72 -7.55 1.40
C ASP A 92 8.76 -8.61 1.01
N LYS A 93 9.00 -9.60 1.89
CA LYS A 93 9.96 -10.68 1.63
C LYS A 93 9.49 -11.70 0.60
N LYS A 94 8.19 -11.76 0.31
CA LYS A 94 7.60 -12.66 -0.68
C LYS A 94 6.75 -11.85 -1.64
N LEU A 95 6.73 -12.27 -2.90
CA LEU A 95 5.90 -11.64 -3.91
C LEU A 95 4.55 -12.36 -4.01
N VAL A 96 3.49 -11.60 -4.11
CA VAL A 96 2.11 -12.08 -4.29
C VAL A 96 1.89 -12.41 -5.76
N VAL A 97 1.38 -13.62 -6.00
CA VAL A 97 0.96 -14.07 -7.34
C VAL A 97 -0.42 -14.71 -7.17
N GLU A 98 -1.45 -13.90 -7.23
CA GLU A 98 -2.83 -14.33 -6.96
C GLU A 98 -3.82 -13.54 -7.83
N THR A 99 -4.93 -14.19 -8.13
CA THR A 99 -6.09 -13.56 -8.78
C THR A 99 -7.31 -13.72 -7.88
N TYR A 100 -7.95 -12.63 -7.55
CA TYR A 100 -9.12 -12.58 -6.68
C TYR A 100 -10.35 -12.15 -7.48
N LEU A 101 -11.44 -12.91 -7.35
CA LEU A 101 -12.71 -12.65 -8.03
C LEU A 101 -13.82 -12.50 -7.00
N GLY A 102 -14.54 -11.39 -7.02
CA GLY A 102 -15.74 -11.20 -6.20
C GLY A 102 -15.50 -11.26 -4.68
N LEU A 103 -14.30 -10.98 -4.23
CA LEU A 103 -13.97 -10.93 -2.80
C LEU A 103 -13.95 -9.50 -2.28
N SER A 104 -14.30 -9.34 -0.99
CA SER A 104 -14.12 -8.06 -0.31
C SER A 104 -12.64 -7.76 -0.08
N ALA A 105 -12.28 -6.48 -0.05
CA ALA A 105 -10.89 -6.06 0.13
C ALA A 105 -10.28 -6.60 1.43
N ASP A 106 -11.04 -6.64 2.52
CA ASP A 106 -10.58 -7.21 3.79
C ASP A 106 -10.31 -8.71 3.71
N ALA A 107 -11.11 -9.47 2.95
CA ALA A 107 -10.87 -10.89 2.72
C ALA A 107 -9.58 -11.11 1.90
N ILE A 108 -9.33 -10.29 0.89
CA ILE A 108 -8.10 -10.31 0.10
C ILE A 108 -6.88 -10.01 0.98
N VAL A 109 -6.95 -8.95 1.80
CA VAL A 109 -5.86 -8.60 2.75
C VAL A 109 -5.56 -9.75 3.71
N ARG A 110 -6.60 -10.39 4.28
CA ARG A 110 -6.41 -11.55 5.18
C ARG A 110 -5.75 -12.73 4.49
N ASP A 111 -6.13 -13.01 3.25
CA ASP A 111 -5.53 -14.09 2.45
C ASP A 111 -4.06 -13.81 2.12
N ILE A 112 -3.73 -12.58 1.70
CA ILE A 112 -2.35 -12.14 1.44
C ILE A 112 -1.50 -12.30 2.71
N LEU A 113 -2.00 -11.83 3.86
CA LEU A 113 -1.28 -11.93 5.12
C LEU A 113 -1.01 -13.39 5.51
N LEU A 114 -2.01 -14.25 5.37
CA LEU A 114 -1.91 -15.66 5.71
C LEU A 114 -0.86 -16.40 4.84
N LYS A 115 -0.85 -16.14 3.53
CA LYS A 115 0.00 -16.86 2.57
C LYS A 115 1.42 -16.30 2.46
N TYR A 116 1.54 -14.96 2.48
CA TYR A 116 2.78 -14.28 2.10
C TYR A 116 3.49 -13.59 3.25
N CYS A 117 2.79 -13.27 4.35
CA CYS A 117 3.36 -12.51 5.47
C CYS A 117 3.39 -13.33 6.78
N PRO A 118 4.19 -14.41 6.85
CA PRO A 118 4.27 -15.22 8.05
C PRO A 118 4.79 -14.40 9.25
N GLY A 119 4.10 -14.50 10.38
CA GLY A 119 4.44 -13.78 11.60
C GLY A 119 3.73 -12.44 11.77
N PHE A 120 2.91 -12.04 10.80
CA PHE A 120 2.01 -10.89 10.93
C PHE A 120 0.60 -11.35 11.32
N SER A 121 -0.08 -10.49 12.07
CA SER A 121 -1.45 -10.74 12.53
C SER A 121 -2.44 -9.88 11.74
N ALA A 122 -3.53 -10.49 11.30
CA ALA A 122 -4.65 -9.81 10.66
C ALA A 122 -5.71 -9.31 11.66
N ALA A 123 -5.41 -9.30 12.97
CA ALA A 123 -6.38 -8.92 14.01
C ALA A 123 -6.86 -7.47 13.88
N GLY A 124 -6.06 -6.58 13.30
CA GLY A 124 -6.39 -5.18 13.05
C GLY A 124 -7.11 -4.92 11.71
N VAL A 125 -7.37 -5.96 10.90
CA VAL A 125 -8.09 -5.81 9.64
C VAL A 125 -9.59 -5.68 9.95
N ALA A 126 -10.15 -4.51 9.70
CA ALA A 126 -11.59 -4.26 9.85
C ALA A 126 -12.38 -5.11 8.85
N SER A 127 -13.59 -5.50 9.25
CA SER A 127 -14.50 -6.26 8.39
C SER A 127 -15.47 -5.30 7.68
N GLY A 128 -16.04 -5.76 6.57
CA GLY A 128 -17.06 -5.00 5.84
C GLY A 128 -16.49 -4.05 4.79
N ALA A 129 -15.27 -4.30 4.34
CA ALA A 129 -14.74 -3.60 3.18
C ALA A 129 -15.57 -3.90 1.92
N PRO A 130 -15.66 -2.95 0.97
CA PRO A 130 -16.33 -3.18 -0.30
C PRO A 130 -15.78 -4.40 -1.04
N VAL A 131 -16.70 -5.08 -1.74
CA VAL A 131 -16.33 -6.14 -2.68
C VAL A 131 -15.68 -5.50 -3.91
N ILE A 132 -14.55 -6.06 -4.33
CA ILE A 132 -13.89 -5.62 -5.55
C ILE A 132 -14.54 -6.33 -6.72
N GLU A 133 -15.33 -5.55 -7.49
CA GLU A 133 -16.15 -6.10 -8.54
C GLU A 133 -15.42 -6.40 -9.84
N SER A 134 -15.95 -7.36 -10.50
CA SER A 134 -16.22 -7.75 -11.88
C SER A 134 -15.10 -8.29 -12.77
N THR A 135 -13.90 -7.78 -12.83
CA THR A 135 -12.90 -8.34 -13.78
C THR A 135 -11.80 -9.14 -13.10
N GLY A 136 -11.87 -9.25 -11.79
CA GLY A 136 -10.81 -9.86 -10.98
C GLY A 136 -9.67 -8.87 -10.70
N THR A 137 -9.16 -8.97 -9.50
CA THR A 137 -7.93 -8.28 -9.10
C THR A 137 -6.78 -9.25 -9.26
N GLU A 138 -5.87 -8.96 -10.17
CA GLU A 138 -4.68 -9.75 -10.40
C GLU A 138 -3.46 -9.05 -9.80
N PHE A 139 -2.80 -9.75 -8.88
CA PHE A 139 -1.50 -9.36 -8.37
C PHE A 139 -0.45 -10.29 -8.97
N ASN A 140 0.36 -9.76 -9.87
CA ASN A 140 1.38 -10.52 -10.56
C ASN A 140 2.76 -10.01 -10.12
N TYR A 141 3.45 -10.81 -9.30
CA TYR A 141 4.75 -10.50 -8.70
C TYR A 141 4.79 -9.13 -7.97
N LYS A 142 3.73 -8.82 -7.20
CA LYS A 142 3.62 -7.59 -6.41
C LYS A 142 4.05 -7.82 -4.98
N MET A 143 4.64 -6.80 -4.34
CA MET A 143 4.90 -6.83 -2.90
C MET A 143 3.59 -6.78 -2.12
N PRO A 144 3.46 -7.45 -0.96
CA PRO A 144 2.28 -7.34 -0.12
C PRO A 144 1.88 -5.89 0.22
N SER A 145 2.84 -5.02 0.51
CA SER A 145 2.60 -3.60 0.76
C SER A 145 2.01 -2.87 -0.44
N GLU A 146 2.46 -3.19 -1.65
CA GLU A 146 1.91 -2.64 -2.89
C GLU A 146 0.49 -3.12 -3.14
N CYS A 147 0.20 -4.40 -2.84
CA CYS A 147 -1.16 -4.95 -2.94
C CYS A 147 -2.11 -4.23 -1.98
N MET A 148 -1.70 -4.04 -0.71
CA MET A 148 -2.48 -3.31 0.28
C MET A 148 -2.69 -1.86 -0.10
N LYS A 149 -1.63 -1.20 -0.59
CA LYS A 149 -1.74 0.17 -1.08
C LYS A 149 -2.73 0.27 -2.24
N TRP A 150 -2.66 -0.63 -3.21
CA TRP A 150 -3.59 -0.65 -4.33
C TRP A 150 -5.03 -0.83 -3.87
N LEU A 151 -5.29 -1.75 -2.93
CA LEU A 151 -6.61 -1.95 -2.34
C LEU A 151 -7.11 -0.68 -1.63
N CYS A 152 -6.25 -0.04 -0.84
CA CYS A 152 -6.57 1.22 -0.16
C CYS A 152 -6.92 2.34 -1.14
N ASP A 153 -6.10 2.51 -2.18
CA ASP A 153 -6.31 3.54 -3.21
C ASP A 153 -7.62 3.30 -3.96
N TYR A 154 -8.02 2.02 -4.16
CA TYR A 154 -9.25 1.66 -4.86
C TYR A 154 -10.52 1.93 -4.04
N ILE A 155 -10.51 1.63 -2.72
CA ILE A 155 -11.70 1.73 -1.86
C ILE A 155 -11.69 2.96 -0.93
N GLY A 156 -10.60 3.76 -0.92
CA GLY A 156 -10.45 4.91 -0.05
C GLY A 156 -10.10 4.56 1.41
N TRP A 157 -9.66 3.32 1.67
CA TRP A 157 -9.26 2.88 3.00
C TRP A 157 -7.78 3.18 3.27
N GLN A 158 -7.34 2.91 4.50
CA GLN A 158 -5.97 3.13 4.97
C GLN A 158 -5.43 1.87 5.62
N TRP A 159 -4.11 1.73 5.65
CA TRP A 159 -3.45 0.63 6.33
C TRP A 159 -2.13 1.07 6.97
N TYR A 160 -1.73 0.36 8.02
CA TYR A 160 -0.39 0.45 8.63
C TYR A 160 -0.09 -0.84 9.39
N VAL A 161 1.17 -1.03 9.74
CA VAL A 161 1.63 -2.10 10.63
C VAL A 161 2.03 -1.50 11.96
N ASP A 162 1.54 -2.05 13.05
CA ASP A 162 1.96 -1.62 14.38
C ASP A 162 3.26 -2.32 14.84
N TYR A 163 3.79 -1.85 15.96
CA TYR A 163 5.01 -2.42 16.54
C TYR A 163 4.84 -3.80 17.19
N TYR A 164 3.66 -4.42 17.09
CA TYR A 164 3.34 -5.78 17.50
C TYR A 164 3.14 -6.72 16.30
N LYS A 165 3.46 -6.26 15.08
CA LYS A 165 3.23 -6.98 13.82
C LYS A 165 1.75 -7.24 13.53
N VAL A 166 0.85 -6.39 14.06
CA VAL A 166 -0.56 -6.41 13.67
C VAL A 166 -0.74 -5.47 12.50
N VAL A 167 -1.35 -5.97 11.45
CA VAL A 167 -1.72 -5.16 10.28
C VAL A 167 -3.10 -4.58 10.53
N HIS A 168 -3.18 -3.26 10.48
CA HIS A 168 -4.42 -2.50 10.56
C HIS A 168 -4.83 -2.10 9.15
N PHE A 169 -6.06 -2.43 8.77
CA PHE A 169 -6.67 -2.06 7.50
C PHE A 169 -8.10 -1.60 7.78
N PHE A 170 -8.43 -0.35 7.51
CA PHE A 170 -9.63 0.28 8.06
C PHE A 170 -10.13 1.44 7.21
N ASP A 171 -11.43 1.75 7.37
CA ASP A 171 -12.05 2.95 6.84
C ASP A 171 -11.70 4.16 7.72
N PRO A 172 -10.99 5.16 7.21
CA PRO A 172 -10.66 6.36 7.99
C PRO A 172 -11.89 7.15 8.45
N ALA A 173 -13.02 7.05 7.74
CA ALA A 173 -14.26 7.70 8.14
C ALA A 173 -14.88 7.09 9.41
N GLN A 174 -14.58 5.82 9.70
CA GLN A 174 -15.05 5.14 10.91
C GLN A 174 -14.11 5.28 12.09
N MET A 175 -12.92 5.84 11.90
CA MET A 175 -11.99 6.15 12.98
C MET A 175 -12.43 7.38 13.78
N GLY A 176 -13.64 7.41 14.27
CA GLY A 176 -14.24 8.50 15.05
C GLY A 176 -13.58 8.78 16.42
N THR A 177 -12.33 8.45 16.59
CA THR A 177 -11.60 8.70 17.84
C THR A 177 -11.14 10.14 17.87
N VAL A 178 -11.70 10.90 18.80
CA VAL A 178 -11.17 12.22 19.15
C VAL A 178 -9.69 12.04 19.56
N ALA A 179 -8.80 12.81 18.95
CA ALA A 179 -7.39 12.78 19.31
C ALA A 179 -7.23 12.92 20.85
N PRO A 180 -6.44 12.07 21.50
CA PRO A 180 -6.32 12.05 22.96
C PRO A 180 -5.66 13.29 23.52
N MET A 181 -5.16 14.18 22.67
CA MET A 181 -4.46 15.39 23.05
C MET A 181 -4.87 16.57 22.18
N THR A 182 -5.17 17.69 22.84
CA THR A 182 -5.38 18.97 22.17
C THR A 182 -4.05 19.74 22.07
N LEU A 183 -3.69 20.17 20.87
CA LEU A 183 -2.53 21.04 20.67
C LEU A 183 -2.90 22.46 21.08
N GLN A 184 -2.22 22.99 22.10
CA GLN A 184 -2.43 24.35 22.57
C GLN A 184 -1.12 25.13 22.51
N PRO A 185 -1.15 26.47 22.26
CA PRO A 185 0.04 27.30 22.32
C PRO A 185 0.72 27.15 23.68
N GLY A 186 2.05 26.95 23.69
CA GLY A 186 2.82 26.69 24.92
C GLY A 186 2.90 25.22 25.35
N GLY A 187 2.30 24.29 24.58
CA GLY A 187 2.42 22.84 24.81
C GLY A 187 3.82 22.29 24.54
N ARG A 188 4.00 20.98 24.81
CA ARG A 188 5.30 20.29 24.64
C ARG A 188 5.54 19.86 23.17
N PHE A 189 5.27 20.73 22.23
CA PHE A 189 5.56 20.50 20.83
C PHE A 189 6.32 21.67 20.22
N SER A 190 7.11 21.40 19.20
CA SER A 190 7.84 22.42 18.43
C SER A 190 7.65 22.17 16.95
N ASN A 191 7.85 23.22 16.16
CA ASN A 191 7.82 23.13 14.69
C ASN A 191 6.48 22.65 14.11
N PHE A 192 5.36 22.96 14.79
CA PHE A 192 4.04 22.69 14.23
C PHE A 192 3.81 23.58 13.01
N LYS A 193 3.61 22.95 11.84
CA LYS A 193 3.35 23.65 10.59
C LYS A 193 2.09 23.09 9.95
N VAL A 194 1.17 23.96 9.62
CA VAL A 194 0.01 23.65 8.75
C VAL A 194 0.25 24.32 7.42
N SER A 195 0.19 23.58 6.35
CA SER A 195 0.24 24.10 5.00
C SER A 195 -1.00 23.64 4.22
N ILE A 196 -1.62 24.55 3.52
CA ILE A 196 -2.72 24.28 2.59
C ILE A 196 -2.16 24.42 1.19
N ASP A 197 -2.21 23.35 0.43
CA ASP A 197 -1.74 23.31 -0.96
C ASP A 197 -2.93 23.10 -1.90
N HIS A 198 -3.03 24.01 -2.88
CA HIS A 198 -4.05 23.98 -3.93
C HIS A 198 -3.53 23.45 -5.26
N GLN A 199 -2.25 23.10 -5.38
CA GLN A 199 -1.65 22.67 -6.66
C GLN A 199 -2.29 21.38 -7.19
N GLY A 200 -2.70 20.48 -6.28
CA GLY A 200 -3.39 19.23 -6.61
C GLY A 200 -4.90 19.35 -6.82
N LEU A 201 -5.49 20.52 -6.53
CA LEU A 201 -6.94 20.71 -6.61
C LEU A 201 -7.44 20.60 -8.06
N ARG A 202 -8.42 19.76 -8.30
CA ARG A 202 -9.11 19.58 -9.57
C ARG A 202 -10.60 19.84 -9.37
N ASN A 203 -11.07 20.98 -9.87
CA ASN A 203 -12.47 21.37 -9.76
C ASN A 203 -13.37 20.68 -10.81
N ARG A 204 -12.76 20.12 -11.85
CA ARG A 204 -13.46 19.40 -12.90
C ARG A 204 -12.65 18.17 -13.30
N VAL A 205 -13.27 17.01 -13.24
CA VAL A 205 -12.69 15.74 -13.67
C VAL A 205 -13.55 15.21 -14.81
N TYR A 206 -12.93 14.84 -15.91
CA TYR A 206 -13.55 14.13 -17.01
C TYR A 206 -13.22 12.66 -16.87
N VAL A 207 -14.23 11.84 -16.66
CA VAL A 207 -14.06 10.39 -16.62
C VAL A 207 -14.49 9.86 -17.98
N LEU A 208 -13.54 9.28 -18.70
CA LEU A 208 -13.80 8.54 -19.93
C LEU A 208 -13.82 7.06 -19.57
N GLY A 209 -14.95 6.42 -19.81
CA GLY A 209 -15.08 4.97 -19.68
C GLY A 209 -14.23 4.26 -20.73
N GLY A 210 -13.81 3.03 -20.43
CA GLY A 210 -13.24 2.13 -21.43
C GLY A 210 -14.27 1.80 -22.49
N SER A 211 -13.79 1.46 -23.70
CA SER A 211 -14.66 0.94 -24.74
C SER A 211 -15.19 -0.42 -24.30
N MET A 212 -16.50 -0.54 -24.13
CA MET A 212 -17.16 -1.84 -23.99
C MET A 212 -17.60 -2.32 -25.38
N LEU A 213 -17.42 -3.59 -25.65
CA LEU A 213 -18.10 -4.22 -26.78
C LEU A 213 -19.59 -4.16 -26.49
N SER A 214 -20.36 -3.56 -27.39
CA SER A 214 -21.81 -3.64 -27.34
C SER A 214 -22.27 -5.05 -27.74
N ASP A 215 -23.50 -5.40 -27.35
CA ASP A 215 -24.11 -6.59 -27.91
C ASP A 215 -24.09 -6.54 -29.44
N PRO A 216 -24.00 -7.70 -30.13
CA PRO A 216 -24.00 -7.76 -31.57
C PRO A 216 -25.21 -7.00 -32.16
N GLN A 217 -24.92 -6.03 -33.03
CA GLN A 217 -25.94 -5.25 -33.71
C GLN A 217 -26.12 -5.78 -35.13
N THR A 218 -27.36 -6.02 -35.53
CA THR A 218 -27.68 -6.44 -36.89
C THR A 218 -28.28 -5.26 -37.64
N ILE A 219 -27.77 -4.94 -38.81
CA ILE A 219 -28.30 -3.94 -39.71
C ILE A 219 -28.65 -4.65 -41.01
N GLU A 220 -29.89 -4.45 -41.45
CA GLU A 220 -30.34 -5.01 -42.72
C GLU A 220 -30.43 -3.89 -43.75
N TRP A 221 -29.87 -4.15 -44.93
CA TRP A 221 -30.00 -3.32 -46.13
C TRP A 221 -30.68 -4.09 -47.23
N LYS A 222 -31.56 -3.41 -47.92
CA LYS A 222 -32.15 -3.93 -49.14
C LYS A 222 -31.24 -3.56 -50.30
N ALA A 223 -30.66 -4.57 -50.91
CA ALA A 223 -29.80 -4.37 -52.09
C ALA A 223 -30.60 -3.91 -53.31
N ASP A 224 -30.10 -2.92 -54.03
CA ASP A 224 -30.65 -2.38 -55.25
C ASP A 224 -30.07 -3.04 -56.53
N GLY A 225 -29.19 -4.02 -56.33
CA GLY A 225 -28.49 -4.72 -57.41
C GLY A 225 -27.24 -4.01 -57.93
N ALA A 226 -26.94 -2.82 -57.48
CA ALA A 226 -25.82 -2.01 -57.95
C ALA A 226 -24.85 -1.60 -56.81
N ALA A 227 -25.32 -1.38 -55.62
CA ALA A 227 -24.53 -0.97 -54.49
C ALA A 227 -23.54 -2.09 -54.04
N ARG A 228 -22.28 -1.70 -53.88
CA ARG A 228 -21.20 -2.58 -53.39
C ARG A 228 -20.57 -2.10 -52.10
N ILE A 229 -20.91 -0.89 -51.66
CA ILE A 229 -20.37 -0.25 -50.47
C ILE A 229 -21.52 0.16 -49.59
N TRP A 230 -21.46 -0.20 -48.30
CA TRP A 230 -22.40 0.16 -47.28
C TRP A 230 -21.64 0.81 -46.12
N VAL A 231 -22.12 1.96 -45.65
CA VAL A 231 -21.51 2.68 -44.55
C VAL A 231 -22.18 2.28 -43.24
N LEU A 232 -21.38 1.80 -42.29
CA LEU A 232 -21.85 1.55 -40.93
C LEU A 232 -21.90 2.84 -40.14
N PRO A 233 -22.88 3.04 -39.25
CA PRO A 233 -22.98 4.24 -38.41
C PRO A 233 -21.90 4.27 -37.29
N TRP A 234 -21.17 3.21 -37.09
CA TRP A 234 -20.07 3.07 -36.13
C TRP A 234 -18.97 2.13 -36.69
N VAL A 235 -17.79 2.19 -36.09
CA VAL A 235 -16.67 1.32 -36.42
C VAL A 235 -16.85 0.00 -35.64
N PRO A 236 -17.10 -1.14 -36.29
CA PRO A 236 -17.22 -2.42 -35.61
C PRO A 236 -15.85 -2.95 -35.18
N ASN A 237 -15.81 -3.73 -34.12
CA ASN A 237 -14.62 -4.50 -33.74
C ASN A 237 -14.47 -5.74 -34.62
N GLU A 238 -15.60 -6.38 -34.90
CA GLU A 238 -15.73 -7.50 -35.82
C GLU A 238 -17.02 -7.32 -36.62
N CYS A 239 -17.01 -7.70 -37.90
CA CYS A 239 -18.23 -7.73 -38.67
C CYS A 239 -18.34 -9.00 -39.51
N SER A 240 -19.55 -9.48 -39.67
CA SER A 240 -19.89 -10.54 -40.61
C SER A 240 -20.98 -10.06 -41.55
N LEU A 241 -20.85 -10.30 -42.83
CA LEU A 241 -21.82 -9.96 -43.84
C LEU A 241 -22.51 -11.24 -44.35
N GLN A 242 -23.84 -11.21 -44.43
CA GLN A 242 -24.61 -12.29 -45.05
C GLN A 242 -25.42 -11.73 -46.22
N VAL A 243 -25.36 -12.40 -47.33
CA VAL A 243 -26.18 -12.10 -48.52
C VAL A 243 -27.01 -13.32 -48.86
N GLY A 244 -28.33 -13.17 -48.76
CA GLY A 244 -29.25 -14.30 -49.03
C GLY A 244 -29.00 -15.50 -48.10
N GLY A 245 -28.57 -15.25 -46.83
CA GLY A 245 -28.27 -16.29 -45.84
C GLY A 245 -26.89 -16.92 -45.99
N THR A 246 -26.05 -16.48 -46.94
CA THR A 246 -24.68 -16.98 -47.14
C THR A 246 -23.68 -15.95 -46.62
N VAL A 247 -22.76 -16.38 -45.72
CA VAL A 247 -21.70 -15.52 -45.19
C VAL A 247 -20.73 -15.18 -46.32
N GLN A 248 -20.42 -13.89 -46.44
CA GLN A 248 -19.46 -13.33 -47.38
C GLN A 248 -18.16 -12.95 -46.67
N ASN A 249 -17.05 -13.02 -47.37
CA ASN A 249 -15.80 -12.47 -46.90
C ASN A 249 -15.90 -10.95 -46.88
N VAL A 250 -15.52 -10.34 -45.76
CA VAL A 250 -15.50 -8.89 -45.58
C VAL A 250 -14.03 -8.47 -45.55
N GLY A 251 -13.63 -7.67 -46.54
CA GLY A 251 -12.31 -7.05 -46.57
C GLY A 251 -12.36 -5.66 -45.91
N VAL A 252 -11.22 -5.17 -45.45
CA VAL A 252 -11.03 -3.81 -44.93
C VAL A 252 -10.38 -3.00 -46.04
N GLU A 253 -11.02 -1.88 -46.41
CA GLU A 253 -10.48 -0.98 -47.45
C GLU A 253 -9.05 -0.54 -47.14
N GLY A 254 -8.15 -0.76 -48.05
CA GLY A 254 -6.72 -0.40 -47.91
C GLY A 254 -5.85 -1.44 -47.23
N VAL A 255 -6.38 -2.63 -46.89
CA VAL A 255 -5.60 -3.72 -46.28
C VAL A 255 -5.63 -4.98 -47.16
N ASP A 256 -6.71 -5.19 -47.90
CA ASP A 256 -6.99 -6.42 -48.67
C ASP A 256 -7.02 -6.19 -50.19
N GLU A 257 -6.24 -5.23 -50.72
CA GLU A 257 -6.03 -5.08 -52.18
C GLU A 257 -4.89 -5.94 -52.70
#